data_f9c901e46fd7c99c5f7a16851c26b39d
#
_entry.id   f9c901e46fd7c99c5f7a16851c26b39d
#
_cell.length_a   1.000
_cell.length_b   1.000
_cell.length_c   1.000
_cell.angle_alpha   90.00
_cell.angle_beta   90.00
_cell.angle_gamma   90.00
#
_symmetry.space_group_name_H-M   'P 1'
#
loop_
_entity.id
_entity.type
_entity.pdbx_description
1 polymer ?
#
loop_
_entity_poly.entity_id
_entity_poly.type
_entity_poly.pdbx_seq_one_letter_code
_entity_poly.pdbx_strand_id
1 'polypeptide(L)'
;MKSYKVMLITGATSGIGKALAEHYYKKNYKLILVGGTKEKVDKLSKKFKKNTLSICADLTKSADIKKIVKESINKFKKIDVLIANAGLYEPDKIISGNPDRWERVISVNVTSVFRLVNLVLPHMKKNKFGDIAITSSISGHQAIHWEPIYSASKHAIQSFAHGLRTQVSKSNIRVISIAPGMVMTELWDIDPIKNRKYINDMIKKGNALDVKEVVSCFDFALSRGRGANIRDLVILPTNQSL
;
A
#
# COMPACT_ATOMS: atom_id res chain seq x y z
N MET A 1 -24.15 9.59 -16.27
CA MET A 1 -23.32 8.39 -16.08
C MET A 1 -22.60 8.48 -14.73
N LYS A 2 -22.78 7.53 -13.81
CA LYS A 2 -21.98 7.49 -12.57
C LYS A 2 -20.48 7.36 -12.93
N SER A 3 -19.70 8.38 -12.65
CA SER A 3 -18.24 8.37 -12.88
C SER A 3 -17.61 7.38 -11.89
N TYR A 4 -17.15 6.24 -12.39
CA TYR A 4 -16.41 5.29 -11.57
C TYR A 4 -15.02 5.82 -11.25
N LYS A 5 -14.58 5.68 -10.00
CA LYS A 5 -13.19 5.95 -9.62
C LYS A 5 -12.29 4.79 -10.06
N VAL A 6 -11.11 5.13 -10.54
CA VAL A 6 -10.06 4.17 -10.95
C VAL A 6 -8.99 4.15 -9.87
N MET A 7 -8.73 2.96 -9.32
CA MET A 7 -7.79 2.78 -8.20
C MET A 7 -6.70 1.80 -8.57
N LEU A 8 -5.45 2.21 -8.38
CA LEU A 8 -4.26 1.36 -8.52
C LEU A 8 -3.79 0.92 -7.13
N ILE A 9 -3.64 -0.38 -6.92
CA ILE A 9 -3.18 -0.98 -5.66
C ILE A 9 -1.95 -1.84 -5.93
N THR A 10 -0.82 -1.52 -5.29
CA THR A 10 0.37 -2.38 -5.32
C THR A 10 0.36 -3.36 -4.14
N GLY A 11 1.00 -4.54 -4.32
CA GLY A 11 0.93 -5.60 -3.31
C GLY A 11 -0.47 -6.20 -3.15
N ALA A 12 -1.27 -6.18 -4.22
CA ALA A 12 -2.68 -6.60 -4.20
C ALA A 12 -2.89 -8.13 -4.08
N THR A 13 -1.83 -8.92 -4.04
CA THR A 13 -1.90 -10.38 -4.04
C THR A 13 -1.99 -11.00 -2.65
N SER A 14 -1.73 -10.25 -1.59
CA SER A 14 -1.68 -10.74 -0.20
C SER A 14 -2.06 -9.63 0.81
N GLY A 15 -2.27 -10.02 2.05
CA GLY A 15 -2.43 -9.13 3.21
C GLY A 15 -3.39 -7.97 3.01
N ILE A 16 -2.94 -6.79 3.41
CA ILE A 16 -3.71 -5.54 3.33
C ILE A 16 -4.11 -5.23 1.89
N GLY A 17 -3.20 -5.37 0.92
CA GLY A 17 -3.49 -5.04 -0.48
C GLY A 17 -4.60 -5.90 -1.09
N LYS A 18 -4.64 -7.20 -0.76
CA LYS A 18 -5.72 -8.11 -1.17
C LYS A 18 -7.05 -7.73 -0.53
N ALA A 19 -7.05 -7.41 0.76
CA ALA A 19 -8.25 -6.99 1.47
C ALA A 19 -8.81 -5.66 0.92
N LEU A 20 -7.94 -4.70 0.61
CA LEU A 20 -8.30 -3.46 -0.08
C LEU A 20 -8.92 -3.72 -1.46
N ALA A 21 -8.31 -4.62 -2.26
CA ALA A 21 -8.85 -5.00 -3.55
C ALA A 21 -10.26 -5.58 -3.43
N GLU A 22 -10.50 -6.47 -2.47
CA GLU A 22 -11.82 -7.05 -2.19
C GLU A 22 -12.84 -6.00 -1.77
N HIS A 23 -12.45 -5.10 -0.89
CA HIS A 23 -13.31 -4.03 -0.39
C HIS A 23 -13.75 -3.07 -1.51
N TYR A 24 -12.80 -2.55 -2.28
CA TYR A 24 -13.11 -1.59 -3.34
C TYR A 24 -13.73 -2.22 -4.58
N TYR A 25 -13.51 -3.51 -4.83
CA TYR A 25 -14.26 -4.25 -5.86
C TYR A 25 -15.77 -4.29 -5.54
N LYS A 26 -16.13 -4.57 -4.27
CA LYS A 26 -17.52 -4.53 -3.81
C LYS A 26 -18.14 -3.13 -3.91
N LYS A 27 -17.31 -2.08 -3.81
CA LYS A 27 -17.72 -0.67 -3.98
C LYS A 27 -17.75 -0.21 -5.45
N ASN A 28 -17.62 -1.14 -6.41
CA ASN A 28 -17.66 -0.89 -7.85
C ASN A 28 -16.56 0.07 -8.38
N TYR A 29 -15.39 0.08 -7.75
CA TYR A 29 -14.23 0.77 -8.32
C TYR A 29 -13.70 -0.01 -9.52
N LYS A 30 -13.13 0.71 -10.51
CA LYS A 30 -12.25 0.11 -11.51
C LYS A 30 -10.89 -0.10 -10.87
N LEU A 31 -10.37 -1.32 -10.88
CA LEU A 31 -9.17 -1.69 -10.14
C LEU A 31 -8.01 -2.03 -11.06
N ILE A 32 -6.82 -1.52 -10.72
CA ILE A 32 -5.54 -1.96 -11.24
C ILE A 32 -4.83 -2.65 -10.07
N LEU A 33 -4.64 -3.95 -10.17
CA LEU A 33 -4.10 -4.81 -9.12
C LEU A 33 -2.72 -5.30 -9.51
N VAL A 34 -1.70 -4.86 -8.76
CA VAL A 34 -0.29 -5.19 -9.05
C VAL A 34 0.25 -6.16 -8.03
N GLY A 35 0.91 -7.21 -8.51
CA GLY A 35 1.60 -8.22 -7.69
C GLY A 35 2.91 -8.67 -8.32
N GLY A 36 3.83 -9.18 -7.51
CA GLY A 36 5.17 -9.61 -7.96
C GLY A 36 5.24 -11.06 -8.46
N THR A 37 4.23 -11.89 -8.18
CA THR A 37 4.24 -13.33 -8.52
C THR A 37 3.15 -13.63 -9.53
N LYS A 38 3.55 -14.16 -10.70
CA LYS A 38 2.65 -14.46 -11.82
C LYS A 38 1.46 -15.32 -11.41
N GLU A 39 1.70 -16.41 -10.71
CA GLU A 39 0.65 -17.33 -10.25
C GLU A 39 -0.39 -16.64 -9.35
N LYS A 40 0.06 -15.79 -8.40
CA LYS A 40 -0.83 -15.05 -7.50
C LYS A 40 -1.64 -13.99 -8.27
N VAL A 41 -1.03 -13.34 -9.27
CA VAL A 41 -1.71 -12.36 -10.14
C VAL A 41 -2.76 -13.04 -11.02
N ASP A 42 -2.47 -14.22 -11.55
CA ASP A 42 -3.43 -15.01 -12.35
C ASP A 42 -4.65 -15.43 -11.50
N LYS A 43 -4.43 -15.81 -10.23
CA LYS A 43 -5.53 -16.06 -9.28
C LYS A 43 -6.40 -14.81 -9.05
N LEU A 44 -5.78 -13.63 -8.91
CA LEU A 44 -6.52 -12.35 -8.81
C LEU A 44 -7.34 -12.07 -10.07
N SER A 45 -6.74 -12.25 -11.24
CA SER A 45 -7.40 -12.03 -12.53
C SER A 45 -8.64 -12.91 -12.72
N LYS A 46 -8.56 -14.18 -12.27
CA LYS A 46 -9.70 -15.10 -12.27
C LYS A 46 -10.80 -14.67 -11.28
N LYS A 47 -10.43 -14.11 -10.13
CA LYS A 47 -11.35 -13.67 -9.07
C LYS A 47 -12.06 -12.36 -9.43
N PHE A 48 -11.33 -11.37 -9.95
CA PHE A 48 -11.83 -10.03 -10.23
C PHE A 48 -11.94 -9.80 -11.74
N LYS A 49 -13.00 -10.31 -12.37
CA LYS A 49 -13.15 -10.30 -13.85
C LYS A 49 -13.61 -8.97 -14.41
N LYS A 50 -14.55 -8.30 -13.72
CA LYS A 50 -15.21 -7.10 -14.24
C LYS A 50 -14.49 -5.84 -13.79
N ASN A 51 -14.21 -4.93 -14.72
CA ASN A 51 -13.61 -3.61 -14.42
C ASN A 51 -12.24 -3.68 -13.71
N THR A 52 -11.46 -4.74 -13.96
CA THR A 52 -10.17 -4.94 -13.31
C THR A 52 -9.07 -5.17 -14.35
N LEU A 53 -7.86 -4.70 -14.02
CA LEU A 53 -6.61 -4.97 -14.71
C LEU A 53 -5.63 -5.55 -13.69
N SER A 54 -5.18 -6.79 -13.88
CA SER A 54 -4.18 -7.42 -13.04
C SER A 54 -2.83 -7.43 -13.76
N ILE A 55 -1.78 -6.93 -13.09
CA ILE A 55 -0.44 -6.77 -13.69
C ILE A 55 0.58 -7.47 -12.80
N CYS A 56 1.36 -8.38 -13.41
CA CYS A 56 2.55 -8.92 -12.77
C CYS A 56 3.73 -7.99 -13.06
N ALA A 57 4.38 -7.51 -11.99
CA ALA A 57 5.47 -6.54 -12.10
C ALA A 57 6.43 -6.65 -10.92
N ASP A 58 7.73 -6.54 -11.19
CA ASP A 58 8.78 -6.39 -10.19
C ASP A 58 9.01 -4.91 -9.90
N LEU A 59 8.64 -4.48 -8.71
CA LEU A 59 8.72 -3.07 -8.32
C LEU A 59 10.16 -2.57 -8.10
N THR A 60 11.17 -3.43 -8.12
CA THR A 60 12.57 -3.02 -8.16
C THR A 60 12.97 -2.49 -9.53
N LYS A 61 12.23 -2.89 -10.59
CA LYS A 61 12.52 -2.56 -11.99
C LYS A 61 11.77 -1.33 -12.46
N SER A 62 12.49 -0.29 -12.88
CA SER A 62 11.89 0.94 -13.43
C SER A 62 11.01 0.68 -14.65
N ALA A 63 11.40 -0.27 -15.52
CA ALA A 63 10.62 -0.64 -16.70
C ALA A 63 9.24 -1.18 -16.34
N ASP A 64 9.16 -2.04 -15.32
CA ASP A 64 7.91 -2.63 -14.85
C ASP A 64 7.00 -1.56 -14.24
N ILE A 65 7.56 -0.62 -13.48
CA ILE A 65 6.78 0.51 -12.91
C ILE A 65 6.20 1.39 -14.03
N LYS A 66 6.99 1.71 -15.06
CA LYS A 66 6.50 2.43 -16.24
C LYS A 66 5.39 1.67 -16.96
N LYS A 67 5.54 0.34 -17.12
CA LYS A 67 4.55 -0.55 -17.71
C LYS A 67 3.22 -0.50 -16.92
N ILE A 68 3.26 -0.58 -15.58
CA ILE A 68 2.07 -0.47 -14.73
C ILE A 68 1.26 0.78 -15.09
N VAL A 69 1.88 1.94 -15.07
CA VAL A 69 1.18 3.21 -15.31
C VAL A 69 0.70 3.30 -16.76
N LYS A 70 1.53 2.92 -17.74
CA LYS A 70 1.16 2.91 -19.17
C LYS A 70 -0.08 2.04 -19.43
N GLU A 71 -0.10 0.80 -18.96
CA GLU A 71 -1.23 -0.12 -19.15
C GLU A 71 -2.49 0.37 -18.44
N SER A 72 -2.34 0.94 -17.24
CA SER A 72 -3.43 1.52 -16.47
C SER A 72 -4.12 2.67 -17.23
N ILE A 73 -3.33 3.60 -17.76
CA ILE A 73 -3.84 4.74 -18.53
C ILE A 73 -4.42 4.29 -19.87
N ASN A 74 -3.80 3.31 -20.53
CA ASN A 74 -4.34 2.77 -21.79
C ASN A 74 -5.73 2.18 -21.59
N LYS A 75 -5.93 1.42 -20.50
CA LYS A 75 -7.21 0.74 -20.21
C LYS A 75 -8.29 1.67 -19.67
N PHE A 76 -7.95 2.50 -18.70
CA PHE A 76 -8.96 3.26 -17.96
C PHE A 76 -8.91 4.78 -18.18
N LYS A 77 -7.92 5.26 -18.94
CA LYS A 77 -7.69 6.68 -19.31
C LYS A 77 -7.33 7.60 -18.14
N LYS A 78 -7.40 7.13 -16.90
CA LYS A 78 -7.08 7.88 -15.67
C LYS A 78 -6.68 6.95 -14.53
N ILE A 79 -6.08 7.53 -13.49
CA ILE A 79 -5.89 6.94 -12.17
C ILE A 79 -6.37 7.99 -11.18
N ASP A 80 -7.47 7.72 -10.47
CA ASP A 80 -8.04 8.63 -9.48
C ASP A 80 -7.44 8.41 -8.08
N VAL A 81 -7.08 7.15 -7.77
CA VAL A 81 -6.51 6.75 -6.48
C VAL A 81 -5.30 5.86 -6.71
N LEU A 82 -4.19 6.20 -6.08
CA LEU A 82 -3.01 5.34 -5.95
C LEU A 82 -2.92 4.84 -4.51
N ILE A 83 -2.96 3.53 -4.30
CA ILE A 83 -2.60 2.91 -3.02
C ILE A 83 -1.23 2.23 -3.19
N ALA A 84 -0.19 2.92 -2.73
CA ALA A 84 1.18 2.39 -2.67
C ALA A 84 1.30 1.53 -1.40
N ASN A 85 0.96 0.25 -1.53
CA ASN A 85 0.87 -0.68 -0.40
C ASN A 85 1.93 -1.78 -0.42
N ALA A 86 2.51 -2.11 -1.58
CA ALA A 86 3.57 -3.13 -1.65
C ALA A 86 4.71 -2.80 -0.69
N GLY A 87 5.18 -3.82 0.03
CA GLY A 87 6.31 -3.70 0.93
C GLY A 87 6.92 -5.05 1.23
N LEU A 88 8.18 -5.02 1.62
CA LEU A 88 8.95 -6.13 2.16
C LEU A 88 9.30 -5.84 3.60
N TYR A 89 9.39 -6.87 4.39
CA TYR A 89 9.82 -6.85 5.78
C TYR A 89 11.06 -7.71 5.93
N GLU A 90 12.09 -7.16 6.50
CA GLU A 90 13.33 -7.87 6.78
C GLU A 90 13.78 -7.47 8.19
N PRO A 91 13.47 -8.28 9.21
CA PRO A 91 14.01 -8.12 10.56
C PRO A 91 15.41 -8.69 10.59
N ASP A 92 16.43 -7.84 10.67
CA ASP A 92 17.81 -8.31 10.61
C ASP A 92 18.74 -7.53 11.53
N LYS A 93 19.78 -8.19 12.01
CA LYS A 93 20.85 -7.56 12.77
C LYS A 93 21.87 -6.95 11.81
N ILE A 94 22.23 -5.70 12.00
CA ILE A 94 23.20 -5.02 11.12
C ILE A 94 24.53 -5.75 11.01
N ILE A 95 25.01 -6.36 12.11
CA ILE A 95 26.30 -7.04 12.12
C ILE A 95 26.34 -8.36 11.32
N SER A 96 25.20 -9.02 11.13
CA SER A 96 25.10 -10.34 10.49
C SER A 96 24.10 -10.42 9.35
N GLY A 97 23.45 -9.30 9.02
CA GLY A 97 22.42 -9.27 8.01
C GLY A 97 22.96 -9.24 6.58
N ASN A 98 22.05 -9.29 5.63
CA ASN A 98 22.39 -9.32 4.20
C ASN A 98 22.10 -7.99 3.52
N PRO A 99 23.14 -7.21 3.12
CA PRO A 99 22.96 -5.92 2.45
C PRO A 99 22.14 -5.99 1.15
N ASP A 100 22.22 -7.08 0.38
CA ASP A 100 21.43 -7.24 -0.86
C ASP A 100 19.93 -7.33 -0.56
N ARG A 101 19.56 -7.96 0.56
CA ARG A 101 18.18 -7.98 1.02
C ARG A 101 17.73 -6.59 1.47
N TRP A 102 18.60 -5.84 2.16
CA TRP A 102 18.30 -4.46 2.58
C TRP A 102 18.11 -3.54 1.39
N GLU A 103 18.97 -3.63 0.36
CA GLU A 103 18.79 -2.88 -0.89
C GLU A 103 17.43 -3.19 -1.52
N ARG A 104 17.02 -4.46 -1.54
CA ARG A 104 15.73 -4.87 -2.05
C ARG A 104 14.57 -4.27 -1.23
N VAL A 105 14.68 -4.22 0.10
CA VAL A 105 13.69 -3.54 0.98
C VAL A 105 13.57 -2.07 0.61
N ILE A 106 14.67 -1.35 0.50
CA ILE A 106 14.67 0.06 0.13
C ILE A 106 14.10 0.26 -1.28
N SER A 107 14.50 -0.59 -2.23
CA SER A 107 14.00 -0.53 -3.61
C SER A 107 12.49 -0.69 -3.69
N VAL A 108 11.91 -1.66 -2.95
CA VAL A 108 10.46 -1.91 -2.95
C VAL A 108 9.73 -0.90 -2.08
N ASN A 109 10.15 -0.67 -0.83
CA ASN A 109 9.40 0.13 0.12
C ASN A 109 9.49 1.64 -0.16
N VAL A 110 10.57 2.10 -0.77
CA VAL A 110 10.88 3.53 -0.93
C VAL A 110 10.95 3.92 -2.40
N THR A 111 11.94 3.41 -3.14
CA THR A 111 12.22 3.85 -4.51
C THR A 111 11.05 3.60 -5.44
N SER A 112 10.36 2.45 -5.29
CA SER A 112 9.21 2.11 -6.11
C SER A 112 8.05 3.10 -5.91
N VAL A 113 7.82 3.52 -4.66
CA VAL A 113 6.78 4.50 -4.31
C VAL A 113 7.09 5.85 -4.96
N PHE A 114 8.34 6.32 -4.86
CA PHE A 114 8.76 7.58 -5.50
C PHE A 114 8.51 7.55 -7.01
N ARG A 115 8.90 6.47 -7.68
CA ARG A 115 8.72 6.28 -9.12
C ARG A 115 7.24 6.21 -9.52
N LEU A 116 6.42 5.44 -8.78
CA LEU A 116 4.99 5.35 -9.03
C LEU A 116 4.30 6.71 -8.88
N VAL A 117 4.57 7.42 -7.81
CA VAL A 117 4.02 8.77 -7.57
C VAL A 117 4.45 9.72 -8.68
N ASN A 118 5.73 9.73 -9.05
CA ASN A 118 6.25 10.57 -10.13
C ASN A 118 5.50 10.34 -11.46
N LEU A 119 5.22 9.09 -11.81
CA LEU A 119 4.53 8.74 -13.05
C LEU A 119 3.02 8.97 -13.01
N VAL A 120 2.37 8.83 -11.85
CA VAL A 120 0.92 9.00 -11.72
C VAL A 120 0.53 10.48 -11.53
N LEU A 121 1.36 11.23 -10.84
CA LEU A 121 1.08 12.63 -10.47
C LEU A 121 0.74 13.57 -11.64
N PRO A 122 1.42 13.51 -12.82
CA PRO A 122 1.05 14.33 -13.97
C PRO A 122 -0.39 14.08 -14.45
N HIS A 123 -0.84 12.82 -14.43
CA HIS A 123 -2.21 12.45 -14.81
C HIS A 123 -3.24 12.99 -13.80
N MET A 124 -2.95 12.90 -12.50
CA MET A 124 -3.80 13.46 -11.46
C MET A 124 -3.88 15.00 -11.54
N LYS A 125 -2.74 15.67 -11.79
CA LYS A 125 -2.70 17.14 -11.99
C LYS A 125 -3.53 17.57 -13.21
N LYS A 126 -3.40 16.88 -14.35
CA LYS A 126 -4.19 17.14 -15.55
C LYS A 126 -5.68 17.01 -15.28
N ASN A 127 -6.09 16.02 -14.51
CA ASN A 127 -7.49 15.76 -14.15
C ASN A 127 -7.99 16.64 -12.99
N LYS A 128 -7.12 17.46 -12.38
CA LYS A 128 -7.40 18.26 -11.17
C LYS A 128 -8.06 17.45 -10.06
N PHE A 129 -7.66 16.20 -9.93
CA PHE A 129 -8.18 15.25 -8.95
C PHE A 129 -7.19 14.11 -8.72
N GLY A 130 -6.96 13.74 -7.45
CA GLY A 130 -6.20 12.56 -7.10
C GLY A 130 -6.17 12.31 -5.60
N ASP A 131 -6.04 11.03 -5.25
CA ASP A 131 -5.76 10.58 -3.90
C ASP A 131 -4.55 9.63 -3.93
N ILE A 132 -3.51 9.94 -3.17
CA ILE A 132 -2.32 9.10 -3.00
C ILE A 132 -2.32 8.61 -1.56
N ALA A 133 -2.61 7.34 -1.36
CA ALA A 133 -2.56 6.69 -0.06
C ALA A 133 -1.36 5.75 0.01
N ILE A 134 -0.56 5.88 1.05
CA ILE A 134 0.68 5.11 1.22
C ILE A 134 0.57 4.28 2.49
N THR A 135 0.86 2.98 2.39
CA THR A 135 0.98 2.10 3.54
C THR A 135 2.35 2.29 4.19
N SER A 136 2.37 3.06 5.26
CA SER A 136 3.52 3.22 6.15
C SER A 136 3.54 2.07 7.19
N SER A 137 3.96 2.35 8.39
CA SER A 137 3.96 1.49 9.58
C SER A 137 4.14 2.37 10.81
N ILE A 138 3.84 1.85 11.97
CA ILE A 138 4.30 2.44 13.23
C ILE A 138 5.83 2.60 13.23
N SER A 139 6.56 1.68 12.59
CA SER A 139 8.01 1.75 12.37
C SER A 139 8.47 2.95 11.50
N GLY A 140 7.55 3.71 10.94
CA GLY A 140 7.81 5.01 10.29
C GLY A 140 7.68 6.21 11.23
N HIS A 141 7.20 6.00 12.44
CA HIS A 141 7.06 7.00 13.49
C HIS A 141 8.00 6.74 14.68
N GLN A 142 8.36 5.48 14.89
CA GLN A 142 9.22 5.04 15.95
C GLN A 142 10.27 4.06 15.43
N ALA A 143 11.53 4.30 15.75
CA ALA A 143 12.61 3.38 15.38
C ALA A 143 12.53 2.11 16.25
N ILE A 144 12.51 0.96 15.60
CA ILE A 144 12.41 -0.34 16.27
C ILE A 144 13.75 -1.07 16.11
N HIS A 145 14.36 -1.42 17.23
CA HIS A 145 15.76 -1.88 17.27
C HIS A 145 16.02 -3.22 16.59
N TRP A 146 15.02 -4.10 16.46
CA TRP A 146 15.18 -5.39 15.76
C TRP A 146 14.89 -5.34 14.26
N GLU A 147 14.51 -4.18 13.72
CA GLU A 147 14.17 -4.00 12.30
C GLU A 147 14.67 -2.65 11.75
N PRO A 148 15.95 -2.29 11.96
CA PRO A 148 16.45 -0.94 11.69
C PRO A 148 16.30 -0.53 10.23
N ILE A 149 16.52 -1.44 9.26
CA ILE A 149 16.37 -1.16 7.83
C ILE A 149 14.91 -0.96 7.44
N TYR A 150 14.02 -1.81 7.96
CA TYR A 150 12.58 -1.64 7.73
C TYR A 150 12.09 -0.32 8.31
N SER A 151 12.44 -0.01 9.55
CA SER A 151 12.10 1.27 10.20
C SER A 151 12.63 2.46 9.39
N ALA A 152 13.88 2.42 8.92
CA ALA A 152 14.44 3.46 8.06
C ALA A 152 13.63 3.64 6.77
N SER A 153 13.22 2.52 6.12
CA SER A 153 12.39 2.56 4.92
C SER A 153 11.04 3.23 5.18
N LYS A 154 10.41 2.96 6.34
CA LYS A 154 9.10 3.51 6.70
C LYS A 154 9.18 4.97 7.16
N HIS A 155 10.27 5.40 7.81
CA HIS A 155 10.54 6.81 8.07
C HIS A 155 10.74 7.60 6.77
N ALA A 156 11.48 7.04 5.79
CA ALA A 156 11.65 7.65 4.48
C ALA A 156 10.31 7.89 3.78
N ILE A 157 9.40 6.91 3.82
CA ILE A 157 8.05 7.01 3.25
C ILE A 157 7.20 8.04 3.99
N GLN A 158 7.29 8.10 5.31
CA GLN A 158 6.55 9.07 6.11
C GLN A 158 6.99 10.50 5.77
N SER A 159 8.29 10.75 5.74
CA SER A 159 8.86 12.04 5.34
C SER A 159 8.46 12.42 3.91
N PHE A 160 8.56 11.47 2.97
CA PHE A 160 8.14 11.69 1.57
C PHE A 160 6.67 12.07 1.45
N ALA A 161 5.77 11.36 2.15
CA ALA A 161 4.33 11.63 2.12
C ALA A 161 4.04 13.07 2.60
N HIS A 162 4.71 13.52 3.66
CA HIS A 162 4.54 14.87 4.19
C HIS A 162 5.01 15.95 3.19
N GLY A 163 6.21 15.79 2.63
CA GLY A 163 6.75 16.71 1.63
C GLY A 163 5.89 16.77 0.36
N LEU A 164 5.48 15.59 -0.15
CA LEU A 164 4.61 15.50 -1.32
C LEU A 164 3.27 16.21 -1.09
N ARG A 165 2.63 16.00 0.08
CA ARG A 165 1.37 16.66 0.43
C ARG A 165 1.46 18.18 0.28
N THR A 166 2.55 18.76 0.74
CA THR A 166 2.79 20.21 0.66
C THR A 166 2.95 20.67 -0.81
N GLN A 167 3.70 19.91 -1.62
CA GLN A 167 3.91 20.23 -3.03
C GLN A 167 2.64 20.17 -3.89
N VAL A 168 1.68 19.31 -3.53
CA VAL A 168 0.46 19.09 -4.33
C VAL A 168 -0.79 19.75 -3.74
N SER A 169 -0.68 20.47 -2.63
CA SER A 169 -1.81 21.03 -1.87
C SER A 169 -2.74 21.89 -2.71
N LYS A 170 -2.20 22.64 -3.69
CA LYS A 170 -2.98 23.52 -4.60
C LYS A 170 -3.54 22.78 -5.83
N SER A 171 -3.30 21.49 -5.98
CA SER A 171 -3.67 20.70 -7.17
C SER A 171 -4.93 19.85 -6.98
N ASN A 172 -5.67 20.01 -5.88
CA ASN A 172 -6.79 19.15 -5.50
C ASN A 172 -6.38 17.66 -5.41
N ILE A 173 -5.14 17.41 -4.97
CA ILE A 173 -4.60 16.08 -4.75
C ILE A 173 -4.35 15.91 -3.25
N ARG A 174 -4.86 14.81 -2.67
CA ARG A 174 -4.63 14.48 -1.27
C ARG A 174 -3.54 13.44 -1.15
N VAL A 175 -2.72 13.56 -0.13
CA VAL A 175 -1.69 12.57 0.22
C VAL A 175 -1.95 12.11 1.65
N ILE A 176 -2.07 10.81 1.82
CA ILE A 176 -2.53 10.14 3.03
C ILE A 176 -1.48 9.08 3.40
N SER A 177 -1.05 9.06 4.64
CA SER A 177 -0.25 7.98 5.21
C SER A 177 -1.10 7.16 6.17
N ILE A 178 -1.14 5.84 5.98
CA ILE A 178 -1.75 4.90 6.92
C ILE A 178 -0.63 4.08 7.53
N ALA A 179 -0.49 4.15 8.86
CA ALA A 179 0.59 3.55 9.62
C ALA A 179 0.07 2.50 10.60
N PRO A 180 -0.12 1.25 10.16
CA PRO A 180 -0.55 0.18 11.05
C PRO A 180 0.58 -0.26 11.99
N GLY A 181 0.20 -0.76 13.17
CA GLY A 181 1.01 -1.64 13.98
C GLY A 181 1.02 -3.07 13.43
N MET A 182 1.08 -4.05 14.33
CA MET A 182 1.13 -5.47 13.94
C MET A 182 -0.16 -5.93 13.26
N VAL A 183 -0.05 -6.36 12.02
CA VAL A 183 -1.14 -6.99 11.24
C VAL A 183 -0.62 -8.37 10.79
N MET A 184 -1.23 -9.43 11.26
CA MET A 184 -0.79 -10.81 10.95
C MET A 184 -1.15 -11.19 9.52
N THR A 185 -0.20 -11.00 8.62
CA THR A 185 -0.31 -11.27 7.18
C THR A 185 0.90 -12.03 6.68
N GLU A 186 0.88 -12.39 5.40
CA GLU A 186 2.02 -13.04 4.72
C GLU A 186 3.32 -12.20 4.74
N LEU A 187 3.26 -10.94 5.15
CA LEU A 187 4.44 -10.09 5.35
C LEU A 187 5.38 -10.63 6.45
N TRP A 188 4.81 -11.36 7.41
CA TRP A 188 5.51 -11.97 8.55
C TRP A 188 5.84 -13.44 8.31
N ASP A 189 5.88 -13.91 7.07
CA ASP A 189 6.03 -15.32 6.69
C ASP A 189 4.97 -16.24 7.33
N ILE A 190 3.83 -15.67 7.69
CA ILE A 190 2.70 -16.39 8.26
C ILE A 190 1.70 -16.70 7.15
N ASP A 191 1.41 -17.99 6.95
CA ASP A 191 0.30 -18.44 6.10
C ASP A 191 -1.04 -18.21 6.83
N PRO A 192 -1.89 -17.25 6.39
CA PRO A 192 -3.11 -16.92 7.11
C PRO A 192 -4.14 -18.06 7.12
N ILE A 193 -4.05 -19.01 6.20
CA ILE A 193 -4.97 -20.15 6.14
C ILE A 193 -4.56 -21.19 7.17
N LYS A 194 -3.27 -21.57 7.18
CA LYS A 194 -2.73 -22.57 8.09
C LYS A 194 -2.73 -22.10 9.54
N ASN A 195 -2.49 -20.81 9.76
CA ASN A 195 -2.36 -20.22 11.10
C ASN A 195 -3.62 -19.48 11.58
N ARG A 196 -4.78 -19.75 10.98
CA ARG A 196 -6.02 -19.01 11.25
C ARG A 196 -6.40 -18.96 12.74
N LYS A 197 -6.26 -20.08 13.45
CA LYS A 197 -6.56 -20.13 14.90
C LYS A 197 -5.65 -19.21 15.69
N TYR A 198 -4.34 -19.28 15.43
CA TYR A 198 -3.34 -18.43 16.08
C TYR A 198 -3.59 -16.94 15.81
N ILE A 199 -3.84 -16.58 14.54
CA ILE A 199 -4.14 -15.20 14.14
C ILE A 199 -5.38 -14.67 14.86
N ASN A 200 -6.46 -15.45 14.89
CA ASN A 200 -7.69 -15.06 15.58
C ASN A 200 -7.47 -14.86 17.08
N ASP A 201 -6.64 -15.70 17.71
CA ASP A 201 -6.28 -15.57 19.12
C ASP A 201 -5.46 -14.30 19.39
N MET A 202 -4.49 -13.98 18.54
CA MET A 202 -3.71 -12.74 18.62
C MET A 202 -4.60 -11.49 18.49
N ILE A 203 -5.55 -11.51 17.54
CA ILE A 203 -6.51 -10.41 17.35
C ILE A 203 -7.41 -10.29 18.59
N LYS A 204 -7.98 -11.40 19.06
CA LYS A 204 -8.87 -11.42 20.23
C LYS A 204 -8.20 -10.89 21.50
N LYS A 205 -6.91 -11.18 21.66
CA LYS A 205 -6.09 -10.70 22.78
C LYS A 205 -5.64 -9.23 22.61
N GLY A 206 -5.95 -8.57 21.51
CA GLY A 206 -5.48 -7.21 21.23
C GLY A 206 -3.98 -7.10 20.93
N ASN A 207 -3.33 -8.20 20.54
CA ASN A 207 -1.90 -8.24 20.21
C ASN A 207 -1.64 -8.04 18.71
N ALA A 208 -2.69 -8.12 17.88
CA ALA A 208 -2.64 -7.86 16.44
C ALA A 208 -3.93 -7.21 15.96
N LEU A 209 -3.84 -6.44 14.87
CA LEU A 209 -5.01 -5.89 14.18
C LEU A 209 -5.61 -6.94 13.23
N ASP A 210 -6.94 -6.95 13.12
CA ASP A 210 -7.61 -7.52 11.95
C ASP A 210 -7.28 -6.63 10.72
N VAL A 211 -6.99 -7.26 9.61
CA VAL A 211 -6.73 -6.54 8.35
C VAL A 211 -7.90 -5.63 7.94
N LYS A 212 -9.12 -5.95 8.37
CA LYS A 212 -10.33 -5.14 8.13
C LYS A 212 -10.27 -3.78 8.82
N GLU A 213 -9.63 -3.69 9.99
CA GLU A 213 -9.43 -2.43 10.70
C GLU A 213 -8.55 -1.49 9.87
N VAL A 214 -7.47 -2.03 9.27
CA VAL A 214 -6.60 -1.26 8.38
C VAL A 214 -7.36 -0.81 7.12
N VAL A 215 -8.17 -1.70 6.52
CA VAL A 215 -9.03 -1.36 5.37
C VAL A 215 -10.00 -0.24 5.73
N SER A 216 -10.59 -0.28 6.94
CA SER A 216 -11.50 0.76 7.43
C SER A 216 -10.80 2.12 7.57
N CYS A 217 -9.52 2.15 7.97
CA CYS A 217 -8.72 3.37 8.01
C CYS A 217 -8.52 3.98 6.61
N PHE A 218 -8.20 3.15 5.60
CA PHE A 218 -8.13 3.62 4.21
C PHE A 218 -9.48 4.15 3.73
N ASP A 219 -10.56 3.43 3.99
CA ASP A 219 -11.90 3.82 3.57
C ASP A 219 -12.35 5.12 4.26
N PHE A 220 -12.11 5.25 5.55
CA PHE A 220 -12.34 6.48 6.30
C PHE A 220 -11.61 7.66 5.68
N ALA A 221 -10.30 7.54 5.45
CA ALA A 221 -9.49 8.64 4.95
C ALA A 221 -9.87 9.04 3.51
N LEU A 222 -10.10 8.07 2.62
CA LEU A 222 -10.47 8.29 1.22
C LEU A 222 -11.91 8.79 1.04
N SER A 223 -12.81 8.52 2.00
CA SER A 223 -14.21 8.95 1.95
C SER A 223 -14.44 10.39 2.43
N ARG A 224 -13.44 11.04 3.04
CA ARG A 224 -13.59 12.44 3.49
C ARG A 224 -13.88 13.38 2.32
N GLY A 225 -14.61 14.45 2.59
CA GLY A 225 -14.84 15.54 1.64
C GLY A 225 -13.52 16.13 1.14
N ARG A 226 -13.51 16.73 -0.07
CA ARG A 226 -12.27 17.23 -0.70
C ARG A 226 -11.60 18.37 0.08
N GLY A 227 -12.33 19.07 0.92
CA GLY A 227 -11.77 20.09 1.82
C GLY A 227 -10.95 19.56 2.99
N ALA A 228 -10.94 18.21 3.20
CA ALA A 228 -10.19 17.58 4.27
C ALA A 228 -9.16 16.60 3.72
N ASN A 229 -7.94 16.65 4.26
CA ASN A 229 -6.89 15.68 4.01
C ASN A 229 -6.45 15.05 5.35
N ILE A 230 -6.73 13.77 5.52
CA ILE A 230 -6.13 13.00 6.62
C ILE A 230 -4.66 12.80 6.28
N ARG A 231 -3.79 13.54 6.97
CA ARG A 231 -2.34 13.50 6.69
C ARG A 231 -1.74 12.16 7.09
N ASP A 232 -1.97 11.78 8.35
CA ASP A 232 -1.50 10.55 8.98
C ASP A 232 -2.65 9.89 9.74
N LEU A 233 -2.67 8.56 9.72
CA LEU A 233 -3.53 7.75 10.55
C LEU A 233 -2.72 6.56 11.07
N VAL A 234 -2.41 6.58 12.36
CA VAL A 234 -1.74 5.49 13.06
C VAL A 234 -2.82 4.63 13.72
N ILE A 235 -2.73 3.32 13.54
CA ILE A 235 -3.62 2.35 14.18
C ILE A 235 -2.80 1.20 14.76
N LEU A 236 -2.98 0.94 16.05
CA LEU A 236 -2.23 -0.05 16.81
C LEU A 236 -3.14 -1.10 17.43
N PRO A 237 -2.70 -2.34 17.60
CA PRO A 237 -3.31 -3.26 18.54
C PRO A 237 -3.32 -2.66 19.94
N THR A 238 -4.37 -2.93 20.71
CA THR A 238 -4.54 -2.35 22.05
C THR A 238 -3.38 -2.68 23.00
N ASN A 239 -2.79 -3.88 22.85
CA ASN A 239 -1.71 -4.36 23.71
C ASN A 239 -0.32 -4.25 23.05
N GLN A 240 -0.19 -3.52 21.93
CA GLN A 240 1.12 -3.24 21.35
C GLN A 240 1.77 -2.10 22.13
N SER A 241 2.69 -2.44 23.03
CA SER A 241 3.60 -1.49 23.67
C SER A 241 4.78 -1.22 22.76
N LEU A 242 5.06 0.01 22.47
CA LEU A 242 6.21 0.48 21.67
C LEU A 242 6.92 1.60 22.42
#